data_91b0d837e35994bc962c875154ca89e0
#
_entry.id   91b0d837e35994bc962c875154ca89e0
#
_cell.length_a   1.000
_cell.length_b   1.000
_cell.length_c   1.000
_cell.angle_alpha   90.00
_cell.angle_beta   90.00
_cell.angle_gamma   90.00
#
_symmetry.space_group_name_H-M   'P 1'
#
loop_
_entity.id
_entity.type
_entity.pdbx_description
1 polymer ?
#
loop_
_entity_poly.entity_id
_entity_poly.type
_entity_poly.pdbx_seq_one_letter_code
_entity_poly.pdbx_strand_id
1 'polypeptide(L)'
;GNYGHPDHIQAHRVTMYASQLAAVPSSRPDLREPSQVSRILWITYNPMAWAAAFEKAQEVAPEMVEGFDPEAMRRRFNIDPEQIAAVIGFGERAERCEAALAAYRSQVDPESPFWKLARLTRSIDGSGEAYRLAAGVPFPGDGPADDLFAGLDV
;
A
#
# COMPACT_ATOMS: atom_id res chain seq x y z
N GLY A 1 -8.11 -7.85 1.16
CA GLY A 1 -7.81 -8.08 2.55
C GLY A 1 -6.35 -8.34 2.84
N ASN A 2 -5.44 -7.93 1.96
CA ASN A 2 -4.00 -8.01 2.13
C ASN A 2 -3.54 -9.39 2.68
N TYR A 3 -2.88 -9.43 3.85
CA TYR A 3 -2.31 -10.64 4.46
C TYR A 3 -3.31 -11.55 5.19
N GLY A 4 -4.61 -11.31 5.04
CA GLY A 4 -5.66 -12.20 5.54
C GLY A 4 -6.22 -11.88 6.93
N HIS A 5 -5.88 -10.71 7.52
CA HIS A 5 -6.50 -10.27 8.76
C HIS A 5 -8.00 -10.01 8.57
N PRO A 6 -8.89 -10.50 9.46
CA PRO A 6 -10.35 -10.36 9.29
C PRO A 6 -10.81 -8.92 9.06
N ASP A 7 -10.28 -7.95 9.81
CA ASP A 7 -10.66 -6.55 9.69
C ASP A 7 -10.25 -5.96 8.32
N HIS A 8 -9.07 -6.33 7.81
CA HIS A 8 -8.64 -5.91 6.48
C HIS A 8 -9.51 -6.53 5.37
N ILE A 9 -9.94 -7.78 5.55
CA ILE A 9 -10.88 -8.44 4.64
C ILE A 9 -12.22 -7.71 4.64
N GLN A 10 -12.74 -7.34 5.80
CA GLN A 10 -14.01 -6.61 5.90
C GLN A 10 -13.91 -5.18 5.37
N ALA A 11 -12.83 -4.47 5.69
CA ALA A 11 -12.58 -3.14 5.13
C ALA A 11 -12.58 -3.16 3.60
N HIS A 12 -11.90 -4.14 3.00
CA HIS A 12 -11.91 -4.35 1.55
C HIS A 12 -13.34 -4.59 1.02
N ARG A 13 -14.10 -5.52 1.61
CA ARG A 13 -15.46 -5.85 1.17
C ARG A 13 -16.40 -4.65 1.24
N VAL A 14 -16.36 -3.93 2.36
CA VAL A 14 -17.20 -2.74 2.58
C VAL A 14 -16.85 -1.64 1.59
N THR A 15 -15.57 -1.35 1.39
CA THR A 15 -15.13 -0.32 0.46
C THR A 15 -15.53 -0.63 -0.98
N MET A 16 -15.28 -1.86 -1.44
CA MET A 16 -15.65 -2.27 -2.80
C MET A 16 -17.15 -2.23 -3.03
N TYR A 17 -17.97 -2.67 -2.08
CA TYR A 17 -19.41 -2.65 -2.21
C TYR A 17 -19.99 -1.23 -2.10
N ALA A 18 -19.48 -0.43 -1.14
CA ALA A 18 -19.94 0.95 -0.97
C ALA A 18 -19.65 1.81 -2.20
N SER A 19 -18.49 1.64 -2.85
CA SER A 19 -18.15 2.36 -4.08
C SER A 19 -19.10 2.05 -5.24
N GLN A 20 -19.58 0.80 -5.33
CA GLN A 20 -20.58 0.41 -6.33
C GLN A 20 -21.95 1.00 -5.99
N LEU A 21 -22.38 0.95 -4.73
CA LEU A 21 -23.66 1.50 -4.29
C LEU A 21 -23.73 3.02 -4.45
N ALA A 22 -22.63 3.73 -4.26
CA ALA A 22 -22.54 5.18 -4.41
C ALA A 22 -22.92 5.64 -5.84
N ALA A 23 -22.68 4.81 -6.84
CA ALA A 23 -23.03 5.08 -8.24
C ALA A 23 -24.49 4.75 -8.61
N VAL A 24 -25.26 4.13 -7.70
CA VAL A 24 -26.65 3.69 -7.97
C VAL A 24 -27.65 4.75 -7.50
N PRO A 25 -28.40 5.42 -8.39
CA PRO A 25 -29.32 6.50 -8.03
C PRO A 25 -30.36 6.14 -6.97
N SER A 26 -30.83 4.89 -6.99
CA SER A 26 -31.86 4.39 -6.06
C SER A 26 -31.32 3.88 -4.73
N SER A 27 -30.01 3.84 -4.54
CA SER A 27 -29.41 3.28 -3.32
C SER A 27 -29.68 4.16 -2.09
N ARG A 28 -29.47 5.44 -2.21
CA ARG A 28 -29.68 6.44 -1.14
C ARG A 28 -30.18 7.77 -1.72
N PRO A 29 -31.44 7.78 -2.21
CA PRO A 29 -32.02 8.97 -2.84
C PRO A 29 -32.19 10.17 -1.89
N ASP A 30 -32.09 9.91 -0.59
CA ASP A 30 -32.14 10.91 0.49
C ASP A 30 -30.84 11.68 0.70
N LEU A 31 -29.70 11.23 0.13
CA LEU A 31 -28.41 11.87 0.33
C LEU A 31 -28.14 12.95 -0.73
N ARG A 32 -27.50 12.60 -1.78
CA ARG A 32 -27.11 13.51 -2.88
C ARG A 32 -27.17 12.75 -4.20
N GLU A 33 -26.82 13.46 -5.27
CA GLU A 33 -26.64 12.84 -6.57
C GLU A 33 -25.63 11.69 -6.48
N PRO A 34 -25.85 10.60 -7.25
CA PRO A 34 -24.94 9.48 -7.31
C PRO A 34 -23.51 9.94 -7.64
N SER A 35 -22.53 9.31 -7.01
CA SER A 35 -21.12 9.62 -7.23
C SER A 35 -20.38 8.37 -7.65
N GLN A 36 -19.76 8.41 -8.81
CA GLN A 36 -18.90 7.34 -9.27
C GLN A 36 -17.48 7.57 -8.81
N VAL A 37 -16.92 6.59 -8.10
CA VAL A 37 -15.49 6.60 -7.74
C VAL A 37 -14.68 6.38 -8.99
N SER A 38 -13.84 7.37 -9.35
CA SER A 38 -13.06 7.35 -10.59
C SER A 38 -11.99 6.26 -10.59
N ARG A 39 -11.38 5.98 -9.42
CA ARG A 39 -10.30 4.98 -9.29
C ARG A 39 -10.31 4.36 -7.90
N ILE A 40 -10.15 3.04 -7.84
CA ILE A 40 -9.97 2.28 -6.60
C ILE A 40 -8.59 1.63 -6.66
N LEU A 41 -7.80 1.86 -5.64
CA LEU A 41 -6.44 1.36 -5.52
C LEU A 41 -6.32 0.43 -4.32
N TRP A 42 -5.57 -0.65 -4.50
CA TRP A 42 -5.16 -1.51 -3.40
C TRP A 42 -3.70 -1.23 -3.07
N ILE A 43 -3.45 -0.92 -1.82
CA ILE A 43 -2.08 -0.84 -1.32
C ILE A 43 -1.39 -2.20 -1.46
N THR A 44 -0.14 -2.19 -1.88
CA THR A 44 0.72 -3.37 -1.98
C THR A 44 2.13 -3.04 -1.50
N TYR A 45 2.99 -4.03 -1.46
CA TYR A 45 4.41 -3.82 -1.15
C TYR A 45 5.19 -3.55 -2.43
N ASN A 46 6.13 -2.61 -2.36
CA ASN A 46 7.12 -2.42 -3.43
C ASN A 46 8.22 -3.48 -3.28
N PRO A 47 8.28 -4.51 -4.14
CA PRO A 47 9.22 -5.62 -3.99
C PRO A 47 10.67 -5.18 -4.17
N MET A 48 10.94 -4.17 -4.99
CA MET A 48 12.29 -3.65 -5.22
C MET A 48 12.82 -2.95 -3.97
N ALA A 49 12.01 -2.07 -3.35
CA ALA A 49 12.39 -1.39 -2.13
C ALA A 49 12.57 -2.37 -0.95
N TRP A 50 11.74 -3.41 -0.87
CA TRP A 50 11.89 -4.45 0.15
C TRP A 50 13.14 -5.31 -0.06
N ALA A 51 13.47 -5.68 -1.30
CA ALA A 51 14.70 -6.41 -1.60
C ALA A 51 15.94 -5.61 -1.21
N ALA A 52 16.00 -4.33 -1.61
CA ALA A 52 17.11 -3.45 -1.27
C ALA A 52 17.23 -3.23 0.26
N ALA A 53 16.09 -3.08 0.96
CA ALA A 53 16.10 -2.95 2.42
C ALA A 53 16.56 -4.24 3.11
N PHE A 54 16.20 -5.40 2.57
CA PHE A 54 16.65 -6.69 3.09
C PHE A 54 18.16 -6.89 2.91
N GLU A 55 18.68 -6.60 1.72
CA GLU A 55 20.13 -6.63 1.45
C GLU A 55 20.86 -5.68 2.38
N LYS A 56 20.36 -4.45 2.55
CA LYS A 56 20.95 -3.48 3.46
C LYS A 56 20.90 -3.94 4.92
N ALA A 57 19.81 -4.55 5.35
CA ALA A 57 19.67 -5.10 6.69
C ALA A 57 20.69 -6.23 6.94
N GLN A 58 20.91 -7.10 5.96
CA GLN A 58 21.94 -8.15 6.06
C GLN A 58 23.36 -7.59 6.27
N GLU A 59 23.64 -6.41 5.70
CA GLU A 59 24.95 -5.75 5.86
C GLU A 59 25.12 -5.09 7.24
N VAL A 60 24.09 -4.36 7.71
CA VAL A 60 24.22 -3.44 8.84
C VAL A 60 23.65 -3.97 10.16
N ALA A 61 22.70 -4.90 10.10
CA ALA A 61 21.99 -5.45 11.25
C ALA A 61 21.37 -6.82 10.90
N PRO A 62 22.19 -7.86 10.65
CA PRO A 62 21.73 -9.17 10.18
C PRO A 62 20.69 -9.81 11.11
N GLU A 63 20.70 -9.51 12.38
CA GLU A 63 19.71 -9.97 13.37
C GLU A 63 18.27 -9.48 13.07
N MET A 64 18.12 -8.40 12.30
CA MET A 64 16.79 -7.89 11.91
C MET A 64 16.09 -8.80 10.89
N VAL A 65 16.85 -9.57 10.15
CA VAL A 65 16.37 -10.42 9.06
C VAL A 65 16.63 -11.90 9.30
N GLU A 66 17.13 -12.26 10.47
CA GLU A 66 17.36 -13.64 10.87
C GLU A 66 16.03 -14.42 10.87
N GLY A 67 16.00 -15.55 10.16
CA GLY A 67 14.80 -16.36 10.00
C GLY A 67 13.75 -15.79 9.06
N PHE A 68 14.03 -14.66 8.39
CA PHE A 68 13.12 -14.04 7.44
C PHE A 68 13.30 -14.67 6.05
N ASP A 69 12.22 -15.20 5.48
CA ASP A 69 12.22 -15.75 4.11
C ASP A 69 11.54 -14.74 3.15
N PRO A 70 12.31 -14.02 2.30
CA PRO A 70 11.77 -13.07 1.35
C PRO A 70 10.78 -13.69 0.35
N GLU A 71 11.02 -14.94 -0.06
CA GLU A 71 10.15 -15.64 -0.99
C GLU A 71 8.83 -16.07 -0.33
N ALA A 72 8.85 -16.47 0.93
CA ALA A 72 7.63 -16.73 1.70
C ALA A 72 6.80 -15.45 1.87
N MET A 73 7.45 -14.31 2.13
CA MET A 73 6.79 -13.00 2.15
C MET A 73 6.16 -12.65 0.81
N ARG A 74 6.91 -12.77 -0.28
CA ARG A 74 6.42 -12.50 -1.62
C ARG A 74 5.17 -13.33 -1.94
N ARG A 75 5.20 -14.62 -1.63
CA ARG A 75 4.04 -15.51 -1.80
C ARG A 75 2.86 -15.10 -0.90
N ARG A 76 3.12 -14.84 0.39
CA ARG A 76 2.09 -14.49 1.37
C ARG A 76 1.32 -13.22 1.00
N PHE A 77 2.02 -12.20 0.51
CA PHE A 77 1.42 -10.91 0.15
C PHE A 77 1.03 -10.82 -1.33
N ASN A 78 1.20 -11.92 -2.09
CA ASN A 78 0.91 -11.95 -3.52
C ASN A 78 1.53 -10.76 -4.27
N ILE A 79 2.83 -10.54 -4.03
CA ILE A 79 3.58 -9.42 -4.60
C ILE A 79 3.95 -9.77 -6.04
N ASP A 80 3.36 -9.06 -6.98
CA ASP A 80 3.65 -9.14 -8.40
C ASP A 80 4.09 -7.75 -8.88
N PRO A 81 5.37 -7.58 -9.24
CA PRO A 81 5.89 -6.29 -9.70
C PRO A 81 5.16 -5.74 -10.94
N GLU A 82 4.68 -6.60 -11.83
CA GLU A 82 4.00 -6.20 -13.05
C GLU A 82 2.61 -5.60 -12.79
N GLN A 83 2.06 -5.83 -11.61
CA GLN A 83 0.76 -5.29 -11.21
C GLN A 83 0.86 -3.97 -10.43
N ILE A 84 2.05 -3.43 -10.23
CA ILE A 84 2.23 -2.13 -9.57
C ILE A 84 1.84 -1.04 -10.56
N ALA A 85 0.75 -0.34 -10.26
CA ALA A 85 0.20 0.72 -11.08
C ALA A 85 0.69 2.12 -10.68
N ALA A 86 1.06 2.31 -9.40
CA ALA A 86 1.63 3.55 -8.92
C ALA A 86 2.58 3.32 -7.74
N VAL A 87 3.59 4.20 -7.63
CA VAL A 87 4.51 4.26 -6.47
C VAL A 87 4.62 5.72 -6.03
N ILE A 88 4.10 6.03 -4.85
CA ILE A 88 4.14 7.38 -4.28
C ILE A 88 5.31 7.46 -3.31
N GLY A 89 6.36 8.15 -3.73
CA GLY A 89 7.59 8.29 -2.96
C GLY A 89 7.36 8.92 -1.58
N PHE A 90 8.04 8.44 -0.57
CA PHE A 90 7.97 9.00 0.78
C PHE A 90 8.61 10.39 0.82
N GLY A 91 9.80 10.58 0.22
CA GLY A 91 10.52 11.84 0.24
C GLY A 91 10.58 12.45 1.64
N GLU A 92 10.33 13.74 1.75
CA GLU A 92 10.31 14.47 3.02
C GLU A 92 9.17 14.03 3.98
N ARG A 93 8.24 13.18 3.52
CA ARG A 93 7.10 12.72 4.32
C ARG A 93 7.38 11.43 5.10
N ALA A 94 8.55 10.80 4.90
CA ALA A 94 8.90 9.52 5.53
C ALA A 94 8.74 9.57 7.06
N GLU A 95 9.26 10.61 7.73
CA GLU A 95 9.14 10.78 9.18
C GLU A 95 7.69 10.97 9.64
N ARG A 96 6.88 11.68 8.87
CA ARG A 96 5.45 11.87 9.17
C ARG A 96 4.66 10.57 9.05
N CYS A 97 4.97 9.76 8.04
CA CYS A 97 4.38 8.43 7.87
C CYS A 97 4.75 7.51 9.05
N GLU A 98 5.99 7.57 9.50
CA GLU A 98 6.45 6.81 10.66
C GLU A 98 5.74 7.26 11.95
N ALA A 99 5.64 8.57 12.19
CA ALA A 99 4.94 9.11 13.34
C ALA A 99 3.44 8.74 13.35
N ALA A 100 2.80 8.75 12.18
CA ALA A 100 1.40 8.34 12.04
C ALA A 100 1.21 6.85 12.40
N LEU A 101 2.11 5.99 11.96
CA LEU A 101 2.06 4.55 12.30
C LEU A 101 2.36 4.32 13.79
N ALA A 102 3.33 5.01 14.35
CA ALA A 102 3.68 4.92 15.78
C ALA A 102 2.53 5.36 16.73
N ALA A 103 1.55 6.11 16.22
CA ALA A 103 0.35 6.45 16.98
C ALA A 103 -0.55 5.23 17.30
N TYR A 104 -0.44 4.15 16.54
CA TYR A 104 -1.17 2.89 16.78
C TYR A 104 -0.48 2.02 17.84
N ARG A 105 -0.30 2.55 19.03
CA ARG A 105 0.49 1.95 20.12
C ARG A 105 0.09 0.53 20.51
N SER A 106 -1.17 0.15 20.31
CA SER A 106 -1.66 -1.19 20.62
C SER A 106 -1.37 -2.22 19.53
N GLN A 107 -0.95 -1.78 18.34
CA GLN A 107 -0.76 -2.63 17.16
C GLN A 107 0.66 -2.58 16.62
N VAL A 108 1.38 -1.52 16.94
CA VAL A 108 2.72 -1.25 16.42
C VAL A 108 3.72 -1.30 17.56
N ASP A 109 4.62 -2.28 17.50
CA ASP A 109 5.83 -2.31 18.31
C ASP A 109 7.01 -1.76 17.48
N PRO A 110 7.48 -0.53 17.76
CA PRO A 110 8.55 0.09 16.99
C PRO A 110 9.89 -0.65 17.11
N GLU A 111 10.05 -1.51 18.11
CA GLU A 111 11.26 -2.32 18.32
C GLU A 111 11.19 -3.67 17.61
N SER A 112 10.06 -4.06 17.06
CA SER A 112 9.95 -5.32 16.34
C SER A 112 10.81 -5.33 15.07
N PRO A 113 11.39 -6.49 14.67
CA PRO A 113 12.18 -6.61 13.45
C PRO A 113 11.44 -6.14 12.20
N PHE A 114 10.13 -6.41 12.13
CA PHE A 114 9.29 -5.97 11.03
C PHE A 114 9.26 -4.44 10.88
N TRP A 115 9.09 -3.71 11.99
CA TRP A 115 9.06 -2.24 11.96
C TRP A 115 10.43 -1.62 11.69
N LYS A 116 11.49 -2.22 12.22
CA LYS A 116 12.86 -1.80 11.90
C LYS A 116 13.15 -1.97 10.40
N LEU A 117 12.76 -3.09 9.82
CA LEU A 117 12.90 -3.33 8.38
C LEU A 117 12.02 -2.37 7.55
N ALA A 118 10.78 -2.12 7.96
CA ALA A 118 9.89 -1.17 7.29
C ALA A 118 10.44 0.27 7.35
N ARG A 119 11.08 0.67 8.44
CA ARG A 119 11.79 1.95 8.57
C ARG A 119 12.98 2.02 7.60
N LEU A 120 13.77 0.97 7.55
CA LEU A 120 14.88 0.87 6.61
C LEU A 120 14.41 0.94 5.17
N THR A 121 13.29 0.27 4.83
CA THR A 121 12.69 0.35 3.50
C THR A 121 12.34 1.78 3.11
N ARG A 122 11.83 2.60 4.04
CA ARG A 122 11.52 4.02 3.77
C ARG A 122 12.74 4.88 3.52
N SER A 123 13.91 4.47 4.00
CA SER A 123 15.17 5.17 3.76
C SER A 123 15.85 4.82 2.42
N ILE A 124 15.32 3.83 1.69
CA ILE A 124 15.86 3.45 0.37
C ILE A 124 15.40 4.48 -0.66
N ASP A 125 16.32 4.95 -1.47
CA ASP A 125 16.02 5.85 -2.58
C ASP A 125 15.02 5.21 -3.56
N GLY A 126 14.04 5.99 -3.98
CA GLY A 126 12.95 5.50 -4.83
C GLY A 126 11.91 4.63 -4.11
N SER A 127 12.02 4.46 -2.78
CA SER A 127 10.98 3.79 -2.01
C SER A 127 9.72 4.65 -1.92
N GLY A 128 8.58 3.99 -1.77
CA GLY A 128 7.29 4.65 -1.69
C GLY A 128 6.18 3.66 -1.37
N GLU A 129 4.99 4.19 -1.15
CA GLU A 129 3.78 3.38 -1.08
C GLU A 129 3.42 2.91 -2.48
N ALA A 130 3.32 1.61 -2.66
CA ALA A 130 2.96 1.00 -3.94
C ALA A 130 1.47 0.65 -3.98
N TYR A 131 0.88 0.81 -5.15
CA TYR A 131 -0.54 0.59 -5.38
C TYR A 131 -0.78 -0.24 -6.62
N ARG A 132 -1.82 -1.09 -6.56
CA ARG A 132 -2.38 -1.82 -7.70
C ARG A 132 -3.72 -1.19 -8.07
N LEU A 133 -4.00 -1.10 -9.35
CA LEU A 133 -5.33 -0.69 -9.81
C LEU A 133 -6.33 -1.82 -9.56
N ALA A 134 -7.33 -1.57 -8.73
CA ALA A 134 -8.41 -2.51 -8.46
C ALA A 134 -9.60 -2.32 -9.41
N ALA A 135 -9.96 -1.06 -9.69
CA ALA A 135 -11.04 -0.71 -10.60
C ALA A 135 -10.95 0.76 -11.01
N GLY A 136 -11.65 1.12 -12.09
CA GLY A 136 -11.80 2.49 -12.57
C GLY A 136 -10.79 2.87 -13.62
N VAL A 137 -10.47 4.17 -13.71
CA VAL A 137 -9.62 4.74 -14.76
C VAL A 137 -8.17 4.29 -14.60
N PRO A 138 -7.54 3.69 -15.62
CA PRO A 138 -6.13 3.32 -15.56
C PRO A 138 -5.23 4.56 -15.49
N PHE A 139 -4.01 4.36 -15.03
CA PHE A 139 -2.98 5.39 -15.12
C PHE A 139 -2.50 5.54 -16.56
N PRO A 140 -2.11 6.75 -16.98
CA PRO A 140 -1.48 6.97 -18.27
C PRO A 140 -0.03 6.44 -18.28
N GLY A 141 0.46 6.07 -19.48
CA GLY A 141 1.85 5.62 -19.69
C GLY A 141 2.06 4.12 -19.41
N ASP A 142 3.32 3.69 -19.58
CA ASP A 142 3.71 2.27 -19.57
C ASP A 142 4.39 1.82 -18.26
N GLY A 143 4.46 2.67 -17.24
CA GLY A 143 5.10 2.36 -15.97
C GLY A 143 4.27 2.80 -14.77
N PRO A 144 4.74 2.51 -13.54
CA PRO A 144 4.07 2.99 -12.35
C PRO A 144 4.00 4.51 -12.30
N ALA A 145 2.80 5.05 -12.05
CA ALA A 145 2.61 6.49 -11.86
C ALA A 145 3.18 6.96 -10.51
N ASP A 146 3.57 8.22 -10.44
CA ASP A 146 4.04 8.89 -9.22
C ASP A 146 3.00 9.87 -8.62
N ASP A 147 1.84 9.97 -9.28
CA ASP A 147 0.68 10.75 -8.83
C ASP A 147 -0.59 9.90 -8.91
N LEU A 148 -1.33 9.78 -7.79
CA LEU A 148 -2.57 8.99 -7.73
C LEU A 148 -3.71 9.60 -8.54
N PHE A 149 -3.62 10.87 -8.93
CA PHE A 149 -4.61 11.58 -9.73
C PHE A 149 -4.25 11.65 -11.22
N ALA A 150 -3.07 11.17 -11.61
CA ALA A 150 -2.64 11.19 -13.02
C ALA A 150 -3.70 10.58 -13.95
N GLY A 151 -4.11 11.35 -14.96
CA GLY A 151 -5.14 10.95 -15.94
C GLY A 151 -6.58 11.04 -15.44
N LEU A 152 -6.84 11.67 -14.30
CA LEU A 152 -8.19 12.02 -13.84
C LEU A 152 -8.44 13.52 -14.10
N ASP A 153 -9.67 13.84 -14.51
CA ASP A 153 -10.19 15.20 -14.53
C ASP A 153 -10.66 15.56 -13.11
N VAL A 154 -9.84 16.31 -12.38
CA VAL A 154 -10.09 16.73 -10.98
C VAL A 154 -10.03 18.23 -10.83
#